data_287d1e72d6abce0ada25e1cdc5ad8fc9
#
_entry.id   287d1e72d6abce0ada25e1cdc5ad8fc9
#
_cell.length_a   1.000
_cell.length_b   1.000
_cell.length_c   1.000
_cell.angle_alpha   90.00
_cell.angle_beta   90.00
_cell.angle_gamma   90.00
#
_symmetry.space_group_name_H-M   'P 1'
#
loop_
_entity.id
_entity.type
_entity.pdbx_description
1 polymer ?
#
loop_
_entity_poly.entity_id
_entity_poly.type
_entity_poly.pdbx_seq_one_letter_code
_entity_poly.pdbx_strand_id
1 'polypeptide(L)'
;MTTKLVAFLLLCLMTSTAMAQEPKVTPLMSKDLAEYPGKEALMITVEHVPGGSSSIHRHNAHAFVYVLEGSVVMQLKGGEQVTLTPGQSFYEAPDDVHLVDRNASTTQPAKFLVLLIKDKGAPALVPVQ
;
A
#
# COMPACT_ATOMS: atom_id res chain seq x y z
N MET A 1 56.24 -33.09 -16.59
CA MET A 1 55.63 -32.20 -15.59
C MET A 1 54.42 -31.49 -16.23
N THR A 2 53.21 -31.94 -15.94
CA THR A 2 51.98 -31.41 -16.51
C THR A 2 51.29 -30.57 -15.41
N THR A 3 51.34 -29.24 -15.56
CA THR A 3 50.71 -28.29 -14.67
C THR A 3 49.23 -28.25 -15.00
N LYS A 4 48.36 -28.76 -14.11
CA LYS A 4 46.91 -28.63 -14.23
C LYS A 4 46.47 -27.25 -13.76
N LEU A 5 46.01 -26.42 -14.67
CA LEU A 5 45.39 -25.15 -14.40
C LEU A 5 43.96 -25.36 -13.91
N VAL A 6 43.71 -25.14 -12.62
CA VAL A 6 42.36 -25.19 -12.05
C VAL A 6 41.75 -23.83 -12.22
N ALA A 7 40.83 -23.68 -13.17
CA ALA A 7 40.03 -22.45 -13.31
C ALA A 7 38.94 -22.42 -12.23
N PHE A 8 39.08 -21.51 -11.29
CA PHE A 8 38.05 -21.20 -10.28
C PHE A 8 36.99 -20.32 -10.94
N LEU A 9 35.85 -20.92 -11.27
CA LEU A 9 34.68 -20.14 -11.79
C LEU A 9 33.99 -19.47 -10.61
N LEU A 10 34.23 -18.17 -10.43
CA LEU A 10 33.54 -17.35 -9.44
C LEU A 10 32.11 -17.09 -9.93
N LEU A 11 31.14 -17.85 -9.42
CA LEU A 11 29.71 -17.65 -9.68
C LEU A 11 29.23 -16.44 -8.85
N CYS A 12 29.23 -15.26 -9.44
CA CYS A 12 28.59 -14.08 -8.85
C CYS A 12 27.07 -14.30 -8.78
N LEU A 13 26.55 -14.67 -7.61
CA LEU A 13 25.11 -14.61 -7.34
C LEU A 13 24.70 -13.14 -7.28
N MET A 14 24.14 -12.63 -8.37
CA MET A 14 23.41 -11.37 -8.38
C MET A 14 22.11 -11.59 -7.62
N THR A 15 22.08 -11.21 -6.34
CA THR A 15 20.83 -11.13 -5.57
C THR A 15 20.08 -9.88 -6.06
N SER A 16 19.16 -10.06 -6.98
CA SER A 16 18.18 -9.02 -7.32
C SER A 16 17.29 -8.80 -6.11
N THR A 17 17.49 -7.70 -5.40
CA THR A 17 16.50 -7.22 -4.43
C THR A 17 15.30 -6.72 -5.24
N ALA A 18 14.27 -7.57 -5.36
CA ALA A 18 13.00 -7.14 -5.92
C ALA A 18 12.42 -6.07 -4.99
N MET A 19 12.48 -4.81 -5.41
CA MET A 19 11.75 -3.73 -4.75
C MET A 19 10.26 -4.02 -4.94
N ALA A 20 9.51 -4.02 -3.82
CA ALA A 20 8.07 -4.18 -3.89
C ALA A 20 7.48 -3.04 -4.73
N GLN A 21 6.59 -3.38 -5.67
CA GLN A 21 5.99 -2.41 -6.56
C GLN A 21 4.91 -1.63 -5.81
N GLU A 22 5.00 -0.30 -5.85
CA GLU A 22 3.98 0.62 -5.33
C GLU A 22 2.63 0.39 -6.03
N PRO A 23 1.51 0.60 -5.33
CA PRO A 23 0.19 0.38 -5.88
C PRO A 23 -0.19 1.41 -6.94
N LYS A 24 -1.10 1.01 -7.82
CA LYS A 24 -1.80 1.93 -8.70
C LYS A 24 -2.97 2.56 -7.95
N VAL A 25 -2.95 3.88 -7.81
CA VAL A 25 -4.03 4.67 -7.19
C VAL A 25 -4.84 5.36 -8.28
N THR A 26 -6.17 5.16 -8.27
CA THR A 26 -7.08 5.75 -9.24
C THR A 26 -8.14 6.58 -8.52
N PRO A 27 -8.16 7.92 -8.71
CA PRO A 27 -9.24 8.77 -8.21
C PRO A 27 -10.56 8.44 -8.89
N LEU A 28 -11.64 8.32 -8.10
CA LEU A 28 -12.99 8.06 -8.60
C LEU A 28 -13.89 9.27 -8.47
N MET A 29 -13.83 9.96 -7.34
CA MET A 29 -14.68 11.10 -7.03
C MET A 29 -14.01 12.00 -6.00
N SER A 30 -14.21 13.30 -6.14
CA SER A 30 -13.91 14.28 -5.11
C SER A 30 -15.12 15.19 -4.92
N LYS A 31 -15.44 15.49 -3.67
CA LYS A 31 -16.58 16.34 -3.30
C LYS A 31 -16.27 17.22 -2.12
N ASP A 32 -16.41 18.54 -2.30
CA ASP A 32 -16.38 19.50 -1.19
C ASP A 32 -17.54 19.21 -0.24
N LEU A 33 -17.26 19.23 1.07
CA LEU A 33 -18.26 19.00 2.12
C LEU A 33 -18.72 20.35 2.64
N ALA A 34 -19.87 20.83 2.17
CA ALA A 34 -20.38 22.18 2.47
C ALA A 34 -20.60 22.43 3.97
N GLU A 35 -21.02 21.40 4.72
CA GLU A 35 -21.26 21.46 6.17
C GLU A 35 -19.96 21.39 6.99
N TYR A 36 -18.83 21.11 6.35
CA TYR A 36 -17.50 21.03 6.96
C TYR A 36 -16.52 21.91 6.17
N PRO A 37 -16.51 23.22 6.38
CA PRO A 37 -15.69 24.16 5.63
C PRO A 37 -14.21 23.76 5.60
N GLY A 38 -13.61 23.78 4.41
CA GLY A 38 -12.20 23.37 4.19
C GLY A 38 -11.96 21.87 4.10
N LYS A 39 -13.02 21.05 4.15
CA LYS A 39 -12.93 19.59 4.00
C LYS A 39 -13.50 19.12 2.67
N GLU A 40 -12.94 18.02 2.19
CA GLU A 40 -13.44 17.26 1.03
C GLU A 40 -13.48 15.77 1.32
N ALA A 41 -14.38 15.07 0.64
CA ALA A 41 -14.36 13.63 0.53
C ALA A 41 -13.67 13.25 -0.79
N LEU A 42 -12.65 12.39 -0.73
CA LEU A 42 -11.98 11.83 -1.89
C LEU A 42 -12.16 10.31 -1.89
N MET A 43 -12.72 9.79 -2.96
CA MET A 43 -12.87 8.34 -3.16
C MET A 43 -11.85 7.87 -4.19
N ILE A 44 -11.08 6.86 -3.84
CA ILE A 44 -10.05 6.26 -4.70
C ILE A 44 -10.16 4.74 -4.70
N THR A 45 -9.63 4.09 -5.73
CA THR A 45 -9.26 2.68 -5.67
C THR A 45 -7.75 2.55 -5.62
N VAL A 46 -7.30 1.51 -4.91
CA VAL A 46 -5.89 1.11 -4.79
C VAL A 46 -5.78 -0.32 -5.30
N GLU A 47 -4.86 -0.54 -6.23
CA GLU A 47 -4.61 -1.85 -6.84
C GLU A 47 -3.16 -2.25 -6.58
N HIS A 48 -2.97 -3.39 -5.90
CA HIS A 48 -1.67 -4.03 -5.74
C HIS A 48 -1.52 -5.18 -6.74
N VAL A 49 -0.42 -5.19 -7.48
CA VAL A 49 0.01 -6.37 -8.23
C VAL A 49 0.35 -7.51 -7.27
N PRO A 50 0.43 -8.77 -7.73
CA PRO A 50 0.94 -9.87 -6.91
C PRO A 50 2.27 -9.50 -6.24
N GLY A 51 2.35 -9.66 -4.92
CA GLY A 51 3.54 -9.29 -4.12
C GLY A 51 3.77 -7.79 -3.93
N GLY A 52 2.90 -6.92 -4.46
CA GLY A 52 3.02 -5.46 -4.32
C GLY A 52 2.77 -4.96 -2.91
N SER A 53 3.36 -3.83 -2.56
CA SER A 53 3.17 -3.16 -1.26
C SER A 53 3.35 -1.66 -1.39
N SER A 54 2.71 -0.90 -0.50
CA SER A 54 2.92 0.53 -0.34
C SER A 54 4.11 0.81 0.58
N SER A 55 4.79 1.92 0.35
CA SER A 55 5.73 2.50 1.31
C SER A 55 4.99 2.94 2.58
N ILE A 56 5.70 3.03 3.72
CA ILE A 56 5.14 3.51 4.98
C ILE A 56 4.62 4.94 4.79
N HIS A 57 3.38 5.17 5.18
CA HIS A 57 2.70 6.46 4.96
C HIS A 57 1.66 6.76 6.02
N ARG A 58 1.09 7.95 5.93
CA ARG A 58 -0.14 8.37 6.62
C ARG A 58 -1.00 9.20 5.67
N HIS A 59 -2.26 9.37 6.00
CA HIS A 59 -3.18 10.12 5.13
C HIS A 59 -3.44 11.54 5.61
N ASN A 60 -3.20 11.87 6.88
CA ASN A 60 -3.67 13.12 7.53
C ASN A 60 -5.18 13.31 7.29
N ALA A 61 -5.93 12.23 7.29
CA ALA A 61 -7.33 12.12 6.95
C ALA A 61 -7.97 10.95 7.67
N HIS A 62 -9.31 10.98 7.78
CA HIS A 62 -10.04 9.75 8.06
C HIS A 62 -10.07 8.90 6.80
N ALA A 63 -9.57 7.68 6.86
CA ALA A 63 -9.56 6.74 5.74
C ALA A 63 -10.44 5.52 6.06
N PHE A 64 -11.43 5.30 5.20
CA PHE A 64 -12.35 4.15 5.29
C PHE A 64 -12.05 3.23 4.12
N VAL A 65 -11.53 2.05 4.42
CA VAL A 65 -11.11 1.05 3.43
C VAL A 65 -12.17 -0.03 3.29
N TYR A 66 -12.44 -0.47 2.06
CA TYR A 66 -13.32 -1.59 1.76
C TYR A 66 -12.69 -2.46 0.67
N VAL A 67 -12.45 -3.75 0.97
CA VAL A 67 -11.80 -4.66 0.04
C VAL A 67 -12.78 -5.13 -1.03
N LEU A 68 -12.37 -5.00 -2.30
CA LEU A 68 -13.16 -5.36 -3.48
C LEU A 68 -12.73 -6.70 -4.07
N GLU A 69 -11.42 -6.93 -4.20
CA GLU A 69 -10.84 -8.11 -4.84
C GLU A 69 -9.55 -8.54 -4.15
N GLY A 70 -9.29 -9.85 -4.15
CA GLY A 70 -8.09 -10.42 -3.54
C GLY A 70 -8.07 -10.28 -2.03
N SER A 71 -6.88 -10.27 -1.43
CA SER A 71 -6.71 -10.04 0.00
C SER A 71 -5.52 -9.13 0.27
N VAL A 72 -5.66 -8.28 1.28
CA VAL A 72 -4.66 -7.29 1.67
C VAL A 72 -4.28 -7.46 3.12
N VAL A 73 -3.01 -7.24 3.42
CA VAL A 73 -2.50 -7.22 4.79
C VAL A 73 -2.29 -5.78 5.19
N MET A 74 -2.86 -5.37 6.30
CA MET A 74 -2.78 -4.02 6.83
C MET A 74 -2.33 -4.02 8.29
N GLN A 75 -1.53 -3.01 8.65
CA GLN A 75 -1.10 -2.78 10.03
C GLN A 75 -0.85 -1.30 10.25
N LEU A 76 -1.45 -0.75 11.30
CA LEU A 76 -1.12 0.57 11.83
C LEU A 76 -0.02 0.46 12.89
N LYS A 77 0.77 1.52 13.05
CA LYS A 77 1.77 1.60 14.13
C LYS A 77 1.08 1.45 15.49
N GLY A 78 1.55 0.49 16.28
CA GLY A 78 0.97 0.16 17.59
C GLY A 78 -0.23 -0.80 17.55
N GLY A 79 -0.70 -1.19 16.37
CA GLY A 79 -1.80 -2.13 16.16
C GLY A 79 -1.34 -3.52 15.70
N GLU A 80 -2.29 -4.44 15.67
CA GLU A 80 -2.06 -5.78 15.14
C GLU A 80 -2.11 -5.80 13.60
N GLN A 81 -1.36 -6.72 13.01
CA GLN A 81 -1.45 -7.00 11.59
C GLN A 81 -2.71 -7.81 11.30
N VAL A 82 -3.51 -7.35 10.34
CA VAL A 82 -4.74 -8.01 9.90
C VAL A 82 -4.68 -8.35 8.42
N THR A 83 -5.31 -9.46 8.04
CA THR A 83 -5.55 -9.82 6.64
C THR A 83 -7.03 -9.63 6.34
N LEU A 84 -7.34 -8.84 5.32
CA LEU A 84 -8.69 -8.49 4.91
C LEU A 84 -9.01 -9.13 3.56
N THR A 85 -10.23 -9.65 3.44
CA THR A 85 -10.77 -10.26 2.23
C THR A 85 -11.95 -9.44 1.68
N PRO A 86 -12.46 -9.70 0.46
CA PRO A 86 -13.56 -8.93 -0.13
C PRO A 86 -14.76 -8.80 0.81
N GLY A 87 -15.28 -7.57 0.92
CA GLY A 87 -16.39 -7.25 1.82
C GLY A 87 -15.97 -6.83 3.23
N GLN A 88 -14.71 -6.94 3.60
CA GLN A 88 -14.18 -6.49 4.88
C GLN A 88 -13.67 -5.05 4.78
N SER A 89 -13.70 -4.35 5.91
CA SER A 89 -13.33 -2.96 6.03
C SER A 89 -12.23 -2.74 7.05
N PHE A 90 -11.55 -1.60 6.91
CA PHE A 90 -10.48 -1.14 7.79
C PHE A 90 -10.56 0.38 7.94
N TYR A 91 -10.17 0.90 9.09
CA TYR A 91 -10.19 2.33 9.35
C TYR A 91 -8.83 2.83 9.80
N GLU A 92 -8.44 4.00 9.30
CA GLU A 92 -7.26 4.75 9.70
C GLU A 92 -7.67 6.15 10.15
N ALA A 93 -7.23 6.55 11.34
CA ALA A 93 -7.40 7.91 11.84
C ALA A 93 -6.37 8.88 11.22
N PRO A 94 -6.58 10.21 11.31
CA PRO A 94 -5.68 11.19 10.71
C PRO A 94 -4.21 11.09 11.14
N ASP A 95 -3.95 10.68 12.39
CA ASP A 95 -2.59 10.58 12.94
C ASP A 95 -1.99 9.17 12.83
N ASP A 96 -2.75 8.21 12.32
CA ASP A 96 -2.25 6.84 12.17
C ASP A 96 -1.14 6.75 11.13
N VAL A 97 -0.11 5.96 11.44
CA VAL A 97 0.93 5.59 10.50
C VAL A 97 0.65 4.18 10.01
N HIS A 98 0.47 4.04 8.69
CA HIS A 98 0.26 2.78 8.02
C HIS A 98 1.61 2.10 7.77
N LEU A 99 1.94 1.11 8.60
CA LEU A 99 3.21 0.39 8.53
C LEU A 99 3.21 -0.68 7.46
N VAL A 100 2.10 -1.38 7.31
CA VAL A 100 1.93 -2.47 6.35
C VAL A 100 0.66 -2.25 5.54
N ASP A 101 0.83 -2.14 4.25
CA ASP A 101 -0.21 -2.14 3.23
C ASP A 101 0.33 -2.93 2.04
N ARG A 102 -0.07 -4.18 1.92
CA ARG A 102 0.44 -5.07 0.87
C ARG A 102 -0.59 -6.09 0.41
N ASN A 103 -0.39 -6.57 -0.80
CA ASN A 103 -1.10 -7.75 -1.28
C ASN A 103 -0.71 -8.97 -0.43
N ALA A 104 -1.69 -9.72 0.06
CA ALA A 104 -1.44 -10.97 0.79
C ALA A 104 -0.96 -12.10 -0.12
N SER A 105 -1.20 -12.00 -1.44
CA SER A 105 -0.88 -12.99 -2.46
C SER A 105 0.32 -12.58 -3.30
N THR A 106 1.15 -13.56 -3.67
CA THR A 106 2.23 -13.40 -4.66
C THR A 106 1.81 -13.83 -6.07
N THR A 107 0.57 -14.29 -6.26
CA THR A 107 0.07 -14.83 -7.53
C THR A 107 -1.19 -14.15 -8.04
N GLN A 108 -1.98 -13.50 -7.19
CA GLN A 108 -3.23 -12.83 -7.53
C GLN A 108 -3.17 -11.34 -7.19
N PRO A 109 -3.80 -10.46 -7.99
CA PRO A 109 -3.91 -9.04 -7.66
C PRO A 109 -4.86 -8.81 -6.48
N ALA A 110 -4.77 -7.63 -5.87
CA ALA A 110 -5.70 -7.17 -4.86
C ALA A 110 -6.17 -5.75 -5.17
N LYS A 111 -7.41 -5.43 -4.81
CA LYS A 111 -8.02 -4.12 -5.04
C LYS A 111 -8.92 -3.75 -3.87
N PHE A 112 -8.82 -2.52 -3.43
CA PHE A 112 -9.70 -1.96 -2.41
C PHE A 112 -10.09 -0.52 -2.70
N LEU A 113 -11.23 -0.12 -2.15
CA LEU A 113 -11.75 1.23 -2.17
C LEU A 113 -11.29 1.95 -0.91
N VAL A 114 -10.95 3.23 -1.02
CA VAL A 114 -10.70 4.11 0.11
C VAL A 114 -11.51 5.39 -0.04
N LEU A 115 -12.29 5.72 1.00
CA LEU A 115 -12.90 7.02 1.17
C LEU A 115 -12.07 7.82 2.18
N LEU A 116 -11.54 8.95 1.74
CA LEU A 116 -10.77 9.87 2.56
C LEU A 116 -11.61 11.11 2.88
N ILE A 117 -11.72 11.45 4.16
CA ILE A 117 -12.22 12.77 4.60
C ILE A 117 -11.00 13.56 5.05
N LYS A 118 -10.64 14.59 4.30
CA LYS A 118 -9.38 15.30 4.41
C LYS A 118 -9.51 16.78 4.17
N ASP A 119 -8.44 17.53 4.43
CA ASP A 119 -8.36 18.93 4.05
C ASP A 119 -8.40 19.07 2.52
N LYS A 120 -9.17 20.04 2.03
CA LYS A 120 -9.30 20.33 0.61
C LYS A 120 -7.93 20.65 0.01
N GLY A 121 -7.62 19.99 -1.11
CA GLY A 121 -6.34 20.17 -1.82
C GLY A 121 -5.13 19.52 -1.16
N ALA A 122 -5.25 18.92 0.04
CA ALA A 122 -4.16 18.17 0.64
C ALA A 122 -3.89 16.86 -0.12
N PRO A 123 -2.65 16.33 -0.11
CA PRO A 123 -2.34 15.05 -0.77
C PRO A 123 -3.11 13.91 -0.12
N ALA A 124 -3.41 12.86 -0.91
CA ALA A 124 -4.12 11.66 -0.43
C ALA A 124 -3.29 10.85 0.57
N LEU A 125 -1.98 10.91 0.47
CA LEU A 125 -1.05 10.28 1.40
C LEU A 125 0.23 11.10 1.55
N VAL A 126 0.90 10.93 2.69
CA VAL A 126 2.18 11.57 3.02
C VAL A 126 3.16 10.46 3.42
N PRO A 127 4.32 10.34 2.74
CA PRO A 127 5.35 9.39 3.14
C PRO A 127 5.85 9.66 4.55
N VAL A 128 6.19 8.60 5.29
CA VAL A 128 6.80 8.66 6.62
C VAL A 128 8.17 7.98 6.54
N GLN A 129 9.18 8.69 7.02
CA GLN A 129 10.57 8.18 7.12
C GLN A 129 10.82 7.50 8.46
#